data_966179498ee1d3dafd4e05f2e51a2b9e
#
_entry.id   966179498ee1d3dafd4e05f2e51a2b9e
#
_cell.length_a   1.000
_cell.length_b   1.000
_cell.length_c   1.000
_cell.angle_alpha   90.00
_cell.angle_beta   90.00
_cell.angle_gamma   90.00
#
_symmetry.space_group_name_H-M   'P 1'
#
loop_
_entity.id
_entity.type
_entity.pdbx_description
1 polymer ?
#
loop_
_entity_poly.entity_id
_entity_poly.type
_entity_poly.pdbx_seq_one_letter_code
_entity_poly.pdbx_strand_id
1 'polypeptide(L)'
;VRDEAEIRGHRRTYIGSMPGRILQKLSKTGVKNPLFLLDEIDKMGMDFRGDPASALLEVLDPEQNHTFNDHYLEVDYDLSDIMFVCTANSMNIPTALLDRMEIITLPGYTEDEKVSIAEKYLIHKQKKNNGIGEDELSISKNTIKDLIRYFTREAGVRSLEREIAKICRKVVKKNAELQKPKKISIKPNTLEDYCGVRKFEFGEAEEIGRASCRERV
;
A
#
# COMPACT_ATOMS: atom_id res chain seq x y z
N VAL A 1 -4.78 -11.88 5.42
CA VAL A 1 -5.38 -13.17 5.80
C VAL A 1 -4.31 -14.23 5.63
N ARG A 2 -3.94 -14.91 6.72
CA ARG A 2 -2.89 -15.94 6.68
C ARG A 2 -3.44 -17.36 6.88
N ASP A 3 -4.62 -17.47 7.43
CA ASP A 3 -5.22 -18.75 7.83
C ASP A 3 -6.66 -18.81 7.33
N GLU A 4 -7.11 -19.97 6.87
CA GLU A 4 -8.49 -20.26 6.51
C GLU A 4 -9.45 -19.96 7.69
N ALA A 5 -9.03 -20.28 8.90
CA ALA A 5 -9.81 -20.01 10.11
C ALA A 5 -10.06 -18.51 10.37
N GLU A 6 -9.24 -17.60 9.81
CA GLU A 6 -9.56 -16.17 9.86
C GLU A 6 -10.81 -15.82 9.03
N ILE A 7 -11.11 -16.59 7.98
CA ILE A 7 -12.29 -16.39 7.13
C ILE A 7 -13.48 -17.15 7.68
N ARG A 8 -13.31 -18.46 7.88
CA ARG A 8 -14.38 -19.41 8.26
C ARG A 8 -14.57 -19.60 9.77
N GLY A 9 -13.72 -18.97 10.61
CA GLY A 9 -13.76 -19.21 12.05
C GLY A 9 -13.09 -20.53 12.49
N HIS A 10 -12.93 -20.69 13.78
CA HIS A 10 -12.36 -21.88 14.41
C HIS A 10 -13.48 -22.79 14.92
N ARG A 11 -13.31 -24.11 14.83
CA ARG A 11 -14.27 -25.05 15.45
C ARG A 11 -14.35 -24.80 16.95
N ARG A 12 -15.56 -24.85 17.51
CA ARG A 12 -15.85 -24.60 18.94
C ARG A 12 -15.10 -25.49 19.93
N THR A 13 -14.54 -26.59 19.45
CA THR A 13 -13.78 -27.54 20.28
C THR A 13 -12.44 -26.99 20.75
N TYR A 14 -11.94 -25.90 20.18
CA TYR A 14 -10.65 -25.31 20.55
C TYR A 14 -10.83 -24.19 21.59
N ILE A 15 -9.94 -24.15 22.58
CA ILE A 15 -9.91 -23.05 23.55
C ILE A 15 -9.52 -21.76 22.81
N GLY A 16 -10.33 -20.71 22.97
CA GLY A 16 -10.13 -19.44 22.27
C GLY A 16 -10.72 -19.40 20.86
N SER A 17 -11.55 -20.37 20.48
CA SER A 17 -12.26 -20.36 19.22
C SER A 17 -13.13 -19.12 19.07
N MET A 18 -13.16 -18.58 17.85
CA MET A 18 -13.94 -17.38 17.49
C MET A 18 -14.52 -17.54 16.08
N PRO A 19 -15.64 -16.85 15.78
CA PRO A 19 -16.16 -16.74 14.42
C PRO A 19 -15.15 -16.15 13.46
N GLY A 20 -15.31 -16.39 12.17
CA GLY A 20 -14.52 -15.78 11.12
C GLY A 20 -14.63 -14.24 11.12
N ARG A 21 -13.59 -13.58 10.64
CA ARG A 21 -13.51 -12.11 10.63
C ARG A 21 -14.62 -11.46 9.82
N ILE A 22 -15.12 -12.13 8.77
CA ILE A 22 -16.23 -11.63 7.95
C ILE A 22 -17.45 -11.44 8.83
N LEU A 23 -17.91 -12.50 9.50
CA LEU A 23 -19.08 -12.45 10.37
C LEU A 23 -18.90 -11.55 11.59
N GLN A 24 -17.69 -11.52 12.19
CA GLN A 24 -17.39 -10.57 13.27
C GLN A 24 -17.54 -9.11 12.83
N LYS A 25 -17.12 -8.77 11.60
CA LYS A 25 -17.23 -7.41 11.07
C LYS A 25 -18.67 -7.08 10.71
N LEU A 26 -19.40 -8.01 10.12
CA LEU A 26 -20.83 -7.84 9.81
C LEU A 26 -21.63 -7.58 11.09
N SER A 27 -21.41 -8.38 12.13
CA SER A 27 -22.06 -8.19 13.43
C SER A 27 -21.81 -6.81 14.03
N LYS A 28 -20.58 -6.25 13.83
CA LYS A 28 -20.24 -4.91 14.32
C LYS A 28 -20.89 -3.79 13.51
N THR A 29 -21.06 -3.97 12.20
CA THR A 29 -21.70 -2.97 11.34
C THR A 29 -23.19 -2.92 11.49
N GLY A 30 -23.84 -4.01 11.84
CA GLY A 30 -25.28 -4.10 12.04
C GLY A 30 -26.12 -3.95 10.77
N VAL A 31 -25.49 -4.03 9.58
CA VAL A 31 -26.18 -3.97 8.27
C VAL A 31 -25.91 -5.24 7.47
N LYS A 32 -26.89 -5.64 6.62
CA LYS A 32 -26.80 -6.87 5.83
C LYS A 32 -25.99 -6.69 4.53
N ASN A 33 -25.93 -5.47 4.00
CA ASN A 33 -25.35 -5.15 2.70
C ASN A 33 -24.20 -4.13 2.78
N PRO A 34 -23.17 -4.33 3.60
CA PRO A 34 -22.04 -3.42 3.66
C PRO A 34 -21.15 -3.59 2.43
N LEU A 35 -20.34 -2.58 2.14
CA LEU A 35 -19.17 -2.74 1.29
C LEU A 35 -18.03 -3.32 2.13
N PHE A 36 -17.51 -4.47 1.72
CA PHE A 36 -16.45 -5.19 2.44
C PHE A 36 -15.12 -5.09 1.67
N LEU A 37 -14.14 -4.44 2.27
CA LEU A 37 -12.81 -4.28 1.69
C LEU A 37 -11.86 -5.37 2.16
N LEU A 38 -11.30 -6.12 1.23
CA LEU A 38 -10.24 -7.11 1.42
C LEU A 38 -8.93 -6.54 0.86
N ASP A 39 -8.05 -6.09 1.74
CA ASP A 39 -6.81 -5.41 1.37
C ASP A 39 -5.66 -6.40 1.20
N GLU A 40 -4.85 -6.22 0.14
CA GLU A 40 -3.65 -7.01 -0.16
C GLU A 40 -3.91 -8.53 -0.27
N ILE A 41 -4.90 -8.95 -1.07
CA ILE A 41 -5.23 -10.38 -1.24
C ILE A 41 -4.12 -11.20 -1.91
N ASP A 42 -3.21 -10.55 -2.64
CA ASP A 42 -2.02 -11.17 -3.24
C ASP A 42 -1.00 -11.66 -2.19
N LYS A 43 -1.15 -11.26 -0.93
CA LYS A 43 -0.30 -11.70 0.19
C LYS A 43 -0.91 -12.84 1.01
N MET A 44 -1.97 -13.46 0.52
CA MET A 44 -2.48 -14.69 1.14
C MET A 44 -1.42 -15.80 1.03
N GLY A 45 -0.99 -16.33 2.18
CA GLY A 45 -0.02 -17.41 2.22
C GLY A 45 -0.68 -18.74 1.90
N MET A 46 0.03 -19.60 1.18
CA MET A 46 -0.24 -21.04 1.17
C MET A 46 0.54 -21.64 2.34
N ASP A 47 -0.03 -21.65 3.52
CA ASP A 47 0.54 -22.32 4.68
C ASP A 47 -0.10 -23.68 4.90
N PHE A 48 0.63 -24.60 5.56
CA PHE A 48 0.18 -25.94 5.92
C PHE A 48 -1.10 -26.00 6.81
N ARG A 49 -1.65 -24.85 7.20
CA ARG A 49 -2.80 -24.72 8.13
C ARG A 49 -4.15 -24.48 7.44
N GLY A 50 -4.24 -24.71 6.16
CA GLY A 50 -5.46 -24.50 5.39
C GLY A 50 -5.22 -23.65 4.13
N ASP A 51 -6.23 -23.60 3.27
CA ASP A 51 -6.19 -22.83 2.04
C ASP A 51 -7.14 -21.62 2.13
N PRO A 52 -6.63 -20.44 2.52
CA PRO A 52 -7.45 -19.23 2.60
C PRO A 52 -8.03 -18.82 1.24
N ALA A 53 -7.41 -19.25 0.13
CA ALA A 53 -7.93 -18.96 -1.20
C ALA A 53 -9.21 -19.75 -1.46
N SER A 54 -9.28 -21.02 -1.05
CA SER A 54 -10.51 -21.83 -1.14
C SER A 54 -11.64 -21.23 -0.29
N ALA A 55 -11.33 -20.79 0.94
CA ALA A 55 -12.33 -20.12 1.77
C ALA A 55 -12.84 -18.81 1.15
N LEU A 56 -11.96 -18.07 0.49
CA LEU A 56 -12.33 -16.83 -0.18
C LEU A 56 -13.13 -17.08 -1.45
N LEU A 57 -12.89 -18.21 -2.15
CA LEU A 57 -13.70 -18.62 -3.29
C LEU A 57 -15.18 -18.78 -2.90
N GLU A 58 -15.47 -19.46 -1.79
CA GLU A 58 -16.83 -19.64 -1.30
C GLU A 58 -17.51 -18.30 -0.97
N VAL A 59 -16.74 -17.35 -0.43
CA VAL A 59 -17.24 -16.01 -0.11
C VAL A 59 -17.55 -15.17 -1.35
N LEU A 60 -16.71 -15.28 -2.38
CA LEU A 60 -16.80 -14.45 -3.59
C LEU A 60 -17.62 -15.09 -4.72
N ASP A 61 -17.89 -16.38 -4.64
CA ASP A 61 -18.67 -17.10 -5.65
C ASP A 61 -20.18 -16.84 -5.44
N PRO A 62 -20.87 -16.17 -6.37
CA PRO A 62 -22.31 -15.94 -6.27
C PRO A 62 -23.15 -17.21 -6.16
N GLU A 63 -22.63 -18.36 -6.64
CA GLU A 63 -23.32 -19.63 -6.56
C GLU A 63 -23.22 -20.27 -5.17
N GLN A 64 -22.25 -19.91 -4.35
CA GLN A 64 -21.96 -20.50 -3.05
C GLN A 64 -22.13 -19.55 -1.86
N ASN A 65 -22.04 -18.25 -2.09
CA ASN A 65 -21.98 -17.25 -1.01
C ASN A 65 -23.28 -17.13 -0.20
N HIS A 66 -24.41 -17.60 -0.74
CA HIS A 66 -25.70 -17.61 -0.02
C HIS A 66 -25.76 -18.67 1.09
N THR A 67 -24.88 -19.67 1.06
CA THR A 67 -24.77 -20.75 2.06
C THR A 67 -23.40 -20.77 2.71
N PHE A 68 -22.78 -19.59 2.90
CA PHE A 68 -21.48 -19.50 3.56
C PHE A 68 -21.54 -20.07 4.97
N ASN A 69 -20.73 -21.09 5.26
CA ASN A 69 -20.71 -21.74 6.56
C ASN A 69 -19.48 -21.36 7.38
N ASP A 70 -19.73 -20.77 8.56
CA ASP A 70 -18.70 -20.47 9.55
C ASP A 70 -18.55 -21.65 10.52
N HIS A 71 -17.34 -22.17 10.69
CA HIS A 71 -17.06 -23.34 11.52
C HIS A 71 -17.30 -23.12 13.03
N TYR A 72 -17.37 -21.85 13.47
CA TYR A 72 -17.69 -21.55 14.86
C TYR A 72 -19.20 -21.48 15.09
N LEU A 73 -19.92 -20.86 14.18
CA LEU A 73 -21.37 -20.71 14.30
C LEU A 73 -22.10 -21.96 13.87
N GLU A 74 -21.55 -22.73 12.93
CA GLU A 74 -22.17 -23.96 12.35
C GLU A 74 -23.58 -23.69 11.79
N VAL A 75 -23.77 -22.47 11.27
CA VAL A 75 -25.00 -22.00 10.63
C VAL A 75 -24.64 -21.34 9.33
N ASP A 76 -25.43 -21.61 8.30
CA ASP A 76 -25.27 -20.96 7.00
C ASP A 76 -25.68 -19.49 7.10
N TYR A 77 -24.85 -18.63 6.49
CA TYR A 77 -25.08 -17.19 6.45
C TYR A 77 -25.06 -16.71 5.00
N ASP A 78 -26.07 -15.94 4.62
CA ASP A 78 -26.20 -15.38 3.28
C ASP A 78 -25.35 -14.13 3.12
N LEU A 79 -24.33 -14.20 2.25
CA LEU A 79 -23.42 -13.11 1.90
C LEU A 79 -23.77 -12.47 0.53
N SER A 80 -24.86 -12.86 -0.13
CA SER A 80 -25.18 -12.43 -1.49
C SER A 80 -25.43 -10.93 -1.63
N ASP A 81 -25.90 -10.26 -0.57
CA ASP A 81 -26.15 -8.83 -0.56
C ASP A 81 -24.89 -7.99 -0.30
N ILE A 82 -23.73 -8.62 -0.08
CA ILE A 82 -22.49 -7.92 0.28
C ILE A 82 -21.66 -7.60 -0.97
N MET A 83 -21.27 -6.35 -1.12
CA MET A 83 -20.32 -5.97 -2.15
C MET A 83 -18.89 -6.13 -1.63
N PHE A 84 -18.12 -7.02 -2.25
CA PHE A 84 -16.71 -7.21 -1.95
C PHE A 84 -15.83 -6.40 -2.89
N VAL A 85 -14.87 -5.67 -2.33
CA VAL A 85 -13.81 -4.96 -3.06
C VAL A 85 -12.48 -5.50 -2.58
N CYS A 86 -11.66 -5.98 -3.52
CA CYS A 86 -10.35 -6.54 -3.23
C CYS A 86 -9.25 -5.60 -3.75
N THR A 87 -8.16 -5.46 -3.01
CA THR A 87 -6.95 -4.78 -3.51
C THR A 87 -5.80 -5.76 -3.62
N ALA A 88 -4.95 -5.56 -4.61
CA ALA A 88 -3.73 -6.33 -4.82
C ALA A 88 -2.63 -5.45 -5.41
N ASN A 89 -1.38 -5.77 -5.09
CA ASN A 89 -0.21 -5.09 -5.67
C ASN A 89 0.40 -5.91 -6.82
N SER A 90 0.08 -7.19 -6.90
CA SER A 90 0.54 -8.11 -7.95
C SER A 90 -0.59 -9.03 -8.39
N MET A 91 -0.46 -9.58 -9.59
CA MET A 91 -1.41 -10.57 -10.13
C MET A 91 -1.08 -12.00 -9.65
N ASN A 92 -0.26 -12.15 -8.61
CA ASN A 92 0.04 -13.46 -8.02
C ASN A 92 -1.14 -13.92 -7.12
N ILE A 93 -2.27 -14.13 -7.75
CA ILE A 93 -3.53 -14.56 -7.15
C ILE A 93 -3.97 -15.84 -7.88
N PRO A 94 -4.54 -16.84 -7.20
CA PRO A 94 -5.06 -18.02 -7.86
C PRO A 94 -6.05 -17.67 -8.96
N THR A 95 -5.91 -18.31 -10.14
CA THR A 95 -6.75 -18.03 -11.31
C THR A 95 -8.23 -18.21 -11.01
N ALA A 96 -8.57 -19.21 -10.21
CA ALA A 96 -9.95 -19.46 -9.78
C ALA A 96 -10.59 -18.28 -9.05
N LEU A 97 -9.82 -17.47 -8.30
CA LEU A 97 -10.31 -16.23 -7.69
C LEU A 97 -10.42 -15.11 -8.73
N LEU A 98 -9.44 -14.98 -9.64
CA LEU A 98 -9.47 -13.95 -10.68
C LEU A 98 -10.68 -14.11 -11.61
N ASP A 99 -11.09 -15.34 -11.92
CA ASP A 99 -12.24 -15.65 -12.78
C ASP A 99 -13.59 -15.17 -12.18
N ARG A 100 -13.62 -14.89 -10.87
CA ARG A 100 -14.80 -14.40 -10.14
C ARG A 100 -14.76 -12.93 -9.81
N MET A 101 -13.73 -12.22 -10.29
CA MET A 101 -13.52 -10.80 -9.99
C MET A 101 -13.48 -9.97 -11.27
N GLU A 102 -14.04 -8.78 -11.23
CA GLU A 102 -13.77 -7.77 -12.22
C GLU A 102 -12.43 -7.09 -11.89
N ILE A 103 -11.47 -7.15 -12.83
CA ILE A 103 -10.12 -6.63 -12.62
C ILE A 103 -10.02 -5.21 -13.15
N ILE A 104 -9.81 -4.25 -12.25
CA ILE A 104 -9.55 -2.85 -12.58
C ILE A 104 -8.08 -2.54 -12.34
N THR A 105 -7.31 -2.37 -13.39
CA THR A 105 -5.88 -2.06 -13.29
C THR A 105 -5.67 -0.56 -13.16
N LEU A 106 -5.03 -0.14 -12.05
CA LEU A 106 -4.61 1.23 -11.83
C LEU A 106 -3.12 1.36 -12.16
N PRO A 107 -2.74 2.11 -13.21
CA PRO A 107 -1.33 2.32 -13.54
C PRO A 107 -0.62 3.16 -12.49
N GLY A 108 0.70 3.05 -12.43
CA GLY A 108 1.53 3.94 -11.61
C GLY A 108 1.50 5.38 -12.13
N TYR A 109 1.79 6.34 -11.25
CA TYR A 109 1.87 7.75 -11.62
C TYR A 109 3.08 8.04 -12.49
N THR A 110 2.88 8.90 -13.50
CA THR A 110 3.95 9.51 -14.29
C THR A 110 4.76 10.51 -13.47
N GLU A 111 5.94 10.91 -13.94
CA GLU A 111 6.78 11.91 -13.26
C GLU A 111 6.02 13.23 -13.05
N ASP A 112 5.32 13.73 -14.09
CA ASP A 112 4.60 15.00 -14.00
C ASP A 112 3.39 14.93 -13.05
N GLU A 113 2.70 13.79 -13.00
CA GLU A 113 1.64 13.56 -12.02
C GLU A 113 2.20 13.53 -10.59
N LYS A 114 3.32 12.85 -10.35
CA LYS A 114 4.00 12.84 -9.05
C LYS A 114 4.42 14.24 -8.61
N VAL A 115 4.94 15.05 -9.53
CA VAL A 115 5.28 16.46 -9.26
C VAL A 115 4.04 17.25 -8.86
N SER A 116 2.95 17.10 -9.60
CA SER A 116 1.68 17.79 -9.31
C SER A 116 1.09 17.36 -7.96
N ILE A 117 1.13 16.08 -7.65
CA ILE A 117 0.69 15.54 -6.35
C ILE A 117 1.57 16.08 -5.21
N ALA A 118 2.89 16.12 -5.41
CA ALA A 118 3.82 16.65 -4.42
C ALA A 118 3.56 18.12 -4.11
N GLU A 119 3.41 18.96 -5.16
CA GLU A 119 3.16 20.40 -5.01
C GLU A 119 1.82 20.68 -4.33
N LYS A 120 0.74 20.06 -4.81
CA LYS A 120 -0.63 20.37 -4.34
C LYS A 120 -0.98 19.75 -2.99
N TYR A 121 -0.43 18.59 -2.67
CA TYR A 121 -0.88 17.82 -1.51
C TYR A 121 0.23 17.44 -0.53
N LEU A 122 1.33 16.80 -0.99
CA LEU A 122 2.27 16.18 -0.07
C LEU A 122 3.06 17.22 0.72
N ILE A 123 3.51 18.29 0.08
CA ILE A 123 4.29 19.35 0.74
C ILE A 123 3.44 20.04 1.81
N HIS A 124 2.22 20.43 1.49
CA HIS A 124 1.30 21.05 2.46
C HIS A 124 0.98 20.12 3.63
N LYS A 125 0.67 18.85 3.33
CA LYS A 125 0.42 17.83 4.35
C LYS A 125 1.61 17.65 5.29
N GLN A 126 2.83 17.58 4.74
CA GLN A 126 4.03 17.39 5.54
C GLN A 126 4.45 18.64 6.30
N LYS A 127 4.26 19.83 5.76
CA LYS A 127 4.43 21.09 6.51
C LYS A 127 3.52 21.11 7.73
N LYS A 128 2.22 20.87 7.53
CA LYS A 128 1.22 20.83 8.62
C LYS A 128 1.59 19.79 9.68
N ASN A 129 1.97 18.59 9.29
CA ASN A 129 2.32 17.50 10.21
C ASN A 129 3.58 17.78 11.03
N ASN A 130 4.50 18.60 10.53
CA ASN A 130 5.74 18.96 11.21
C ASN A 130 5.72 20.38 11.82
N GLY A 131 4.57 21.07 11.80
CA GLY A 131 4.44 22.40 12.41
C GLY A 131 5.22 23.50 11.70
N ILE A 132 5.45 23.35 10.37
CA ILE A 132 6.17 24.33 9.55
C ILE A 132 5.16 25.31 8.95
N GLY A 133 5.40 26.61 9.11
CA GLY A 133 4.61 27.67 8.46
C GLY A 133 4.74 27.61 6.93
N GLU A 134 3.69 28.07 6.23
CA GLU A 134 3.67 28.01 4.76
C GLU A 134 4.85 28.73 4.12
N ASP A 135 5.31 29.83 4.72
CA ASP A 135 6.41 30.66 4.22
C ASP A 135 7.81 30.19 4.63
N GLU A 136 7.91 29.28 5.61
CA GLU A 136 9.19 28.83 6.17
C GLU A 136 9.94 27.86 5.26
N LEU A 137 9.23 27.08 4.45
CA LEU A 137 9.82 26.10 3.54
C LEU A 137 9.29 26.29 2.13
N SER A 138 10.21 26.42 1.18
CA SER A 138 9.92 26.46 -0.25
C SER A 138 10.74 25.36 -0.95
N ILE A 139 10.07 24.54 -1.75
CA ILE A 139 10.70 23.48 -2.57
C ILE A 139 10.38 23.78 -4.03
N SER A 140 11.40 23.95 -4.86
CA SER A 140 11.20 24.25 -6.28
C SER A 140 10.71 23.01 -7.06
N LYS A 141 10.00 23.23 -8.16
CA LYS A 141 9.54 22.15 -9.03
C LYS A 141 10.68 21.27 -9.56
N ASN A 142 11.81 21.90 -9.89
CA ASN A 142 13.01 21.17 -10.32
C ASN A 142 13.59 20.31 -9.18
N THR A 143 13.53 20.78 -7.94
CA THR A 143 13.94 20.00 -6.77
C THR A 143 13.04 18.78 -6.56
N ILE A 144 11.74 18.90 -6.80
CA ILE A 144 10.81 17.77 -6.73
C ILE A 144 11.12 16.75 -7.83
N LYS A 145 11.41 17.19 -9.05
CA LYS A 145 11.82 16.31 -10.15
C LYS A 145 13.10 15.54 -9.80
N ASP A 146 14.10 16.21 -9.27
CA ASP A 146 15.35 15.57 -8.84
C ASP A 146 15.10 14.60 -7.67
N LEU A 147 14.21 14.94 -6.75
CA LEU A 147 13.81 14.04 -5.67
C LEU A 147 13.18 12.75 -6.20
N ILE A 148 12.33 12.86 -7.21
CA ILE A 148 11.69 11.72 -7.86
C ILE A 148 12.73 10.86 -8.59
N ARG A 149 13.63 11.47 -9.35
CA ARG A 149 14.60 10.78 -10.21
C ARG A 149 15.72 10.08 -9.45
N TYR A 150 16.25 10.75 -8.43
CA TYR A 150 17.48 10.30 -7.76
C TYR A 150 17.25 9.69 -6.37
N PHE A 151 16.10 9.90 -5.75
CA PHE A 151 15.86 9.42 -4.38
C PHE A 151 14.68 8.45 -4.25
N THR A 152 13.82 8.36 -5.29
CA THR A 152 12.67 7.46 -5.26
C THR A 152 12.58 6.59 -6.51
N ARG A 153 12.24 5.32 -6.35
CA ARG A 153 11.96 4.38 -7.45
C ARG A 153 10.71 3.57 -7.09
N GLU A 154 9.55 4.14 -7.40
CA GLU A 154 8.25 3.55 -7.05
C GLU A 154 7.18 3.91 -8.08
N ALA A 155 6.15 3.08 -8.20
CA ALA A 155 4.97 3.39 -9.03
C ALA A 155 4.07 4.44 -8.37
N GLY A 156 4.00 4.46 -7.05
CA GLY A 156 3.21 5.40 -6.23
C GLY A 156 3.97 6.64 -5.80
N VAL A 157 3.60 7.20 -4.65
CA VAL A 157 4.15 8.43 -4.06
C VAL A 157 4.54 8.27 -2.58
N ARG A 158 4.54 7.04 -2.04
CA ARG A 158 4.85 6.79 -0.61
C ARG A 158 6.29 7.13 -0.24
N SER A 159 7.25 6.73 -1.07
CA SER A 159 8.66 7.03 -0.84
C SER A 159 8.93 8.51 -1.04
N LEU A 160 8.29 9.14 -2.02
CA LEU A 160 8.33 10.58 -2.25
C LEU A 160 7.81 11.34 -1.01
N GLU A 161 6.68 10.93 -0.45
CA GLU A 161 6.15 11.51 0.78
C GLU A 161 7.12 11.35 1.96
N ARG A 162 7.77 10.19 2.10
CA ARG A 162 8.76 9.94 3.16
C ARG A 162 10.01 10.83 3.02
N GLU A 163 10.50 11.03 1.81
CA GLU A 163 11.64 11.93 1.58
C GLU A 163 11.26 13.40 1.84
N ILE A 164 10.07 13.85 1.43
CA ILE A 164 9.55 15.18 1.78
C ILE A 164 9.42 15.35 3.29
N ALA A 165 8.88 14.36 3.99
CA ALA A 165 8.80 14.36 5.45
C ALA A 165 10.18 14.44 6.12
N LYS A 166 11.20 13.75 5.56
CA LYS A 166 12.58 13.82 6.02
C LYS A 166 13.16 15.21 5.85
N ILE A 167 12.90 15.86 4.72
CA ILE A 167 13.28 17.25 4.47
C ILE A 167 12.64 18.16 5.52
N CYS A 168 11.33 18.05 5.73
CA CYS A 168 10.61 18.86 6.71
C CYS A 168 11.20 18.71 8.12
N ARG A 169 11.45 17.48 8.59
CA ARG A 169 12.07 17.25 9.91
C ARG A 169 13.46 17.89 10.04
N LYS A 170 14.29 17.83 8.98
CA LYS A 170 15.62 18.49 9.02
C LYS A 170 15.52 20.02 9.00
N VAL A 171 14.52 20.58 8.33
CA VAL A 171 14.23 22.02 8.35
C VAL A 171 13.84 22.46 9.75
N VAL A 172 12.93 21.73 10.41
CA VAL A 172 12.53 22.02 11.80
C VAL A 172 13.73 21.98 12.73
N LYS A 173 14.59 20.94 12.61
CA LYS A 173 15.80 20.84 13.41
C LYS A 173 16.72 22.06 13.21
N LYS A 174 16.99 22.47 11.97
CA LYS A 174 17.82 23.65 11.66
C LYS A 174 17.22 24.95 12.21
N ASN A 175 15.89 25.13 12.10
CA ASN A 175 15.23 26.31 12.64
C ASN A 175 15.24 26.34 14.16
N ALA A 176 15.13 25.20 14.82
CA ALA A 176 15.25 25.08 16.28
C ALA A 176 16.66 25.44 16.78
N GLU A 177 17.69 25.01 16.08
CA GLU A 177 19.10 25.35 16.40
C GLU A 177 19.37 26.84 16.22
N LEU A 178 18.72 27.52 15.27
CA LEU A 178 18.93 28.96 14.98
C LEU A 178 18.09 29.89 15.87
N GLN A 179 17.24 29.39 16.75
CA GLN A 179 16.31 30.12 17.64
C GLN A 179 15.41 31.14 16.92
N LYS A 180 15.34 31.13 15.59
CA LYS A 180 14.48 32.00 14.77
C LYS A 180 14.03 31.24 13.54
N PRO A 181 12.71 31.25 13.21
CA PRO A 181 12.23 30.67 11.98
C PRO A 181 12.83 31.42 10.77
N LYS A 182 13.64 30.74 9.98
CA LYS A 182 14.24 31.30 8.76
C LYS A 182 13.59 30.63 7.55
N LYS A 183 13.25 31.44 6.55
CA LYS A 183 12.76 30.92 5.27
C LYS A 183 13.87 30.10 4.61
N ILE A 184 13.63 28.80 4.43
CA ILE A 184 14.55 27.86 3.79
C ILE A 184 14.00 27.50 2.42
N SER A 185 14.80 27.82 1.38
CA SER A 185 14.50 27.41 0.02
C SER A 185 15.40 26.24 -0.38
N ILE A 186 14.80 25.11 -0.70
CA ILE A 186 15.54 23.91 -1.12
C ILE A 186 15.67 23.91 -2.63
N LYS A 187 16.92 23.92 -3.08
CA LYS A 187 17.31 23.84 -4.49
C LYS A 187 17.88 22.45 -4.79
N PRO A 188 17.96 22.03 -6.07
CA PRO A 188 18.55 20.75 -6.46
C PRO A 188 19.93 20.49 -5.84
N ASN A 189 20.80 21.48 -5.83
CA ASN A 189 22.18 21.38 -5.30
C ASN A 189 22.25 21.18 -3.77
N THR A 190 21.19 21.53 -3.03
CA THR A 190 21.15 21.38 -1.57
C THR A 190 20.37 20.14 -1.14
N LEU A 191 19.88 19.34 -2.09
CA LEU A 191 19.01 18.19 -1.81
C LEU A 191 19.77 17.10 -1.04
N GLU A 192 21.04 16.91 -1.34
CA GLU A 192 21.90 15.91 -0.70
C GLU A 192 22.13 16.19 0.79
N ASP A 193 22.15 17.46 1.21
CA ASP A 193 22.24 17.83 2.63
C ASP A 193 21.04 17.34 3.43
N TYR A 194 19.88 17.26 2.79
CA TYR A 194 18.62 16.86 3.41
C TYR A 194 18.31 15.38 3.23
N CYS A 195 18.52 14.82 2.05
CA CYS A 195 18.15 13.45 1.72
C CYS A 195 19.32 12.47 1.86
N GLY A 196 20.58 12.95 1.86
CA GLY A 196 21.79 12.15 1.82
C GLY A 196 22.22 11.87 0.38
N VAL A 197 23.09 10.88 0.18
CA VAL A 197 23.61 10.50 -1.13
C VAL A 197 22.46 10.04 -2.06
N ARG A 198 22.58 10.34 -3.34
CA ARG A 198 21.66 9.86 -4.38
C ARG A 198 21.59 8.34 -4.34
N LYS A 199 20.36 7.82 -4.43
CA LYS A 199 20.11 6.39 -4.35
C LYS A 199 20.03 5.71 -5.71
N PHE A 200 19.70 6.51 -6.74
CA PHE A 200 19.48 6.02 -8.10
C PHE A 200 20.16 6.95 -9.10
N GLU A 201 20.62 6.37 -10.20
CA GLU A 201 21.11 7.08 -11.38
C GLU A 201 19.97 7.18 -12.39
N PHE A 202 19.79 8.35 -12.99
CA PHE A 202 18.72 8.60 -13.95
C PHE A 202 19.32 8.77 -15.34
N GLY A 203 18.86 7.96 -16.30
CA GLY A 203 19.28 8.07 -17.70
C GLY A 203 20.45 7.18 -18.09
N GLU A 204 21.09 6.45 -17.18
CA GLU A 204 21.98 5.35 -17.54
C GLU A 204 21.12 4.11 -17.82
N ALA A 205 21.17 3.61 -19.06
CA ALA A 205 20.66 2.28 -19.37
C ALA A 205 21.49 1.29 -18.53
N GLU A 206 20.84 0.54 -17.63
CA GLU A 206 21.50 -0.61 -17.02
C GLU A 206 21.96 -1.49 -18.18
N GLU A 207 23.27 -1.56 -18.43
CA GLU A 207 23.85 -2.60 -19.28
C GLU A 207 23.64 -3.94 -18.54
N ILE A 208 22.44 -4.50 -18.70
CA ILE A 208 22.14 -5.83 -18.21
C ILE A 208 23.00 -6.82 -19.00
N GLY A 209 24.17 -7.15 -18.40
CA GLY A 209 24.76 -8.48 -18.54
C GLY A 209 25.10 -8.95 -19.95
N ARG A 210 26.09 -8.36 -20.61
CA ARG A 210 26.88 -9.04 -21.63
C ARG A 210 27.99 -9.93 -21.04
N ALA A 211 28.05 -10.11 -19.74
CA ALA A 211 29.14 -10.86 -19.08
C ALA A 211 28.83 -12.33 -18.78
N SER A 212 27.69 -12.88 -19.16
CA SER A 212 27.31 -14.25 -18.75
C SER A 212 27.40 -15.34 -19.82
N CYS A 213 27.93 -15.08 -21.02
CA CYS A 213 27.99 -16.06 -22.09
C CYS A 213 29.41 -16.47 -22.53
N ARG A 214 30.44 -16.29 -21.71
CA ARG A 214 31.84 -16.62 -22.13
C ARG A 214 32.61 -17.53 -21.20
N GLU A 215 31.97 -18.33 -20.38
CA GLU A 215 32.63 -19.40 -19.63
C GLU A 215 31.76 -20.65 -19.59
N ARG A 216 31.74 -21.38 -20.69
CA ARG A 216 31.61 -22.86 -20.77
C ARG A 216 32.07 -23.32 -22.14
N VAL A 217 33.36 -23.54 -22.27
CA VAL A 217 33.95 -24.56 -23.13
C VAL A 217 34.90 -25.39 -22.25
#